data_047b05038ce4be14176ff6aacfaeec33
#
_entry.id   047b05038ce4be14176ff6aacfaeec33
#
_cell.length_a   1.000
_cell.length_b   1.000
_cell.length_c   1.000
_cell.angle_alpha   90.00
_cell.angle_beta   90.00
_cell.angle_gamma   90.00
#
_symmetry.space_group_name_H-M   'P 1'
#
loop_
_entity.id
_entity.type
_entity.pdbx_description
1 polymer ?
#
loop_
_entity_poly.entity_id
_entity_poly.type
_entity_poly.pdbx_seq_one_letter_code
_entity_poly.pdbx_strand_id
1 'polypeptide(L)'
;MANKQQLQKQKKYEQYVKSVTPTHSLPINMAKAFLTGGLICLLGQFILNTAQSMGIDQESAGSWCSLLLILLSVLLTGFNLYSKIGKFGGAGSLVPITGFANSVAASAIEFQAEGQIFGIGCKIFTIAGPVILYGILSSWLLGIIYYILKLLEVIG
;
A
#
# COMPACT_ATOMS: atom_id res chain seq x y z
N MET A 1 33.05 -13.95 -33.97
CA MET A 1 31.85 -13.49 -34.74
C MET A 1 30.53 -13.64 -33.98
N ALA A 2 30.34 -14.66 -33.16
CA ALA A 2 29.13 -14.87 -32.36
C ALA A 2 28.74 -13.69 -31.40
N ASN A 3 29.74 -13.03 -30.81
CA ASN A 3 29.53 -11.95 -29.86
C ASN A 3 28.90 -10.67 -30.49
N LYS A 4 29.27 -10.37 -31.77
CA LYS A 4 28.67 -9.20 -32.49
C LYS A 4 27.19 -9.42 -32.85
N GLN A 5 26.84 -10.65 -33.24
CA GLN A 5 25.42 -10.96 -33.54
C GLN A 5 24.55 -10.97 -32.30
N GLN A 6 25.05 -11.44 -31.18
CA GLN A 6 24.33 -11.35 -29.90
C GLN A 6 24.14 -9.91 -29.47
N LEU A 7 25.15 -9.06 -29.59
CA LEU A 7 25.07 -7.63 -29.25
C LEU A 7 24.05 -6.88 -30.13
N GLN A 8 23.99 -7.23 -31.43
CA GLN A 8 22.99 -6.65 -32.33
C GLN A 8 21.57 -7.10 -32.01
N LYS A 9 21.37 -8.36 -31.63
CA LYS A 9 20.07 -8.88 -31.18
C LYS A 9 19.61 -8.17 -29.87
N GLN A 10 20.53 -8.00 -28.93
CA GLN A 10 20.23 -7.27 -27.67
C GLN A 10 19.83 -5.82 -27.94
N LYS A 11 20.56 -5.08 -28.76
CA LYS A 11 20.22 -3.70 -29.13
C LYS A 11 18.86 -3.58 -29.82
N LYS A 12 18.55 -4.51 -30.74
CA LYS A 12 17.22 -4.55 -31.38
C LYS A 12 16.11 -4.84 -30.38
N TYR A 13 16.35 -5.76 -29.44
CA TYR A 13 15.40 -6.09 -28.38
C TYR A 13 15.18 -4.89 -27.44
N GLU A 14 16.26 -4.21 -27.02
CA GLU A 14 16.15 -2.98 -26.20
C GLU A 14 15.38 -1.87 -26.92
N GLN A 15 15.59 -1.68 -28.20
CA GLN A 15 14.84 -0.71 -28.99
C GLN A 15 13.36 -1.07 -29.08
N TYR A 16 13.07 -2.35 -29.30
CA TYR A 16 11.69 -2.85 -29.31
C TYR A 16 11.01 -2.67 -27.95
N VAL A 17 11.67 -3.05 -26.86
CA VAL A 17 11.16 -2.87 -25.49
C VAL A 17 10.88 -1.39 -25.21
N LYS A 18 11.81 -0.49 -25.55
CA LYS A 18 11.61 0.95 -25.40
C LYS A 18 10.43 1.51 -26.20
N SER A 19 10.13 0.94 -27.36
CA SER A 19 9.03 1.40 -28.20
C SER A 19 7.66 0.90 -27.72
N VAL A 20 7.62 -0.22 -27.03
CA VAL A 20 6.36 -0.85 -26.54
C VAL A 20 6.07 -0.51 -25.07
N THR A 21 7.12 -0.17 -24.31
CA THR A 21 6.96 0.16 -22.89
C THR A 21 6.32 1.55 -22.75
N PRO A 22 5.16 1.68 -22.07
CA PRO A 22 4.53 2.98 -21.85
C PRO A 22 5.44 3.87 -20.99
N THR A 23 5.80 5.02 -21.52
CA THR A 23 6.58 6.04 -20.80
C THR A 23 5.65 6.88 -19.94
N HIS A 24 5.83 6.80 -18.61
CA HIS A 24 5.09 7.63 -17.68
C HIS A 24 5.90 8.89 -17.29
N SER A 25 5.27 10.03 -17.32
CA SER A 25 5.91 11.27 -16.85
C SER A 25 5.94 11.30 -15.33
N LEU A 26 7.15 11.26 -14.74
CA LEU A 26 7.36 11.28 -13.30
C LEU A 26 6.63 12.43 -12.59
N PRO A 27 6.74 13.72 -13.04
CA PRO A 27 6.13 14.83 -12.32
C PRO A 27 4.59 14.76 -12.29
N ILE A 28 3.96 14.31 -13.38
CA ILE A 28 2.50 14.16 -13.43
C ILE A 28 2.05 13.05 -12.48
N ASN A 29 2.77 11.93 -12.43
CA ASN A 29 2.43 10.84 -11.52
C ASN A 29 2.66 11.21 -10.05
N MET A 30 3.70 12.01 -9.75
CA MET A 30 3.90 12.56 -8.42
C MET A 30 2.75 13.48 -8.00
N ALA A 31 2.31 14.37 -8.88
CA ALA A 31 1.18 15.27 -8.60
C ALA A 31 -0.13 14.50 -8.36
N LYS A 32 -0.40 13.46 -9.17
CA LYS A 32 -1.58 12.59 -8.98
C LYS A 32 -1.51 11.82 -7.67
N ALA A 33 -0.33 11.29 -7.32
CA ALA A 33 -0.12 10.59 -6.06
C ALA A 33 -0.29 11.52 -4.86
N PHE A 34 0.23 12.74 -4.93
CA PHE A 34 0.05 13.76 -3.89
C PHE A 34 -1.43 14.13 -3.71
N LEU A 35 -2.15 14.35 -4.80
CA LEU A 35 -3.58 14.66 -4.76
C LEU A 35 -4.42 13.54 -4.13
N THR A 36 -4.22 12.31 -4.59
CA THR A 36 -5.00 11.17 -4.09
C THR A 36 -4.65 10.82 -2.65
N GLY A 37 -3.36 10.79 -2.30
CA GLY A 37 -2.92 10.58 -0.92
C GLY A 37 -3.39 11.70 0.01
N GLY A 38 -3.30 12.96 -0.44
CA GLY A 38 -3.80 14.12 0.29
C GLY A 38 -5.30 14.06 0.57
N LEU A 39 -6.11 13.65 -0.42
CA LEU A 39 -7.56 13.48 -0.22
C LEU A 39 -7.87 12.36 0.80
N ILE A 40 -7.14 11.24 0.76
CA ILE A 40 -7.31 10.17 1.76
C ILE A 40 -6.91 10.68 3.15
N CYS A 41 -5.83 11.43 3.27
CA CYS A 41 -5.42 12.04 4.54
C CYS A 41 -6.45 13.05 5.06
N LEU A 42 -7.03 13.89 4.20
CA LEU A 42 -8.08 14.82 4.58
C LEU A 42 -9.34 14.10 5.09
N LEU A 43 -9.73 13.01 4.42
CA LEU A 43 -10.82 12.15 4.89
C LEU A 43 -10.50 11.55 6.27
N GLY A 44 -9.29 11.03 6.45
CA GLY A 44 -8.85 10.50 7.73
C GLY A 44 -8.86 11.56 8.85
N GLN A 45 -8.35 12.76 8.55
CA GLN A 45 -8.35 13.87 9.50
C GLN A 45 -9.77 14.31 9.86
N PHE A 46 -10.67 14.35 8.88
CA PHE A 46 -12.09 14.68 9.15
C PHE A 46 -12.74 13.66 10.09
N ILE A 47 -12.52 12.36 9.86
CA ILE A 47 -13.03 11.29 10.72
C ILE A 47 -12.46 11.44 12.13
N LEU A 48 -11.17 11.67 12.25
CA LEU A 48 -10.46 11.80 13.52
C LEU A 48 -10.97 13.00 14.32
N ASN A 49 -11.10 14.17 13.68
CA ASN A 49 -11.63 15.37 14.33
C ASN A 49 -13.08 15.17 14.78
N THR A 50 -13.90 14.50 13.98
CA THR A 50 -15.28 14.20 14.33
C THR A 50 -15.35 13.28 15.54
N ALA A 51 -14.54 12.21 15.59
CA ALA A 51 -14.48 11.31 16.74
C ALA A 51 -14.03 12.03 18.02
N GLN A 52 -13.02 12.90 17.92
CA GLN A 52 -12.57 13.70 19.06
C GLN A 52 -13.62 14.71 19.53
N SER A 53 -14.37 15.33 18.62
CA SER A 53 -15.48 16.24 18.99
C SER A 53 -16.61 15.54 19.71
N MET A 54 -16.75 14.22 19.53
CA MET A 54 -17.69 13.37 20.27
C MET A 54 -17.17 12.94 21.65
N GLY A 55 -15.99 13.40 22.06
CA GLY A 55 -15.40 13.10 23.35
C GLY A 55 -14.60 11.81 23.40
N ILE A 56 -14.28 11.22 22.23
CA ILE A 56 -13.45 10.02 22.14
C ILE A 56 -11.98 10.46 22.32
N ASP A 57 -11.22 9.73 23.14
CA ASP A 57 -9.80 9.98 23.34
C ASP A 57 -8.99 9.77 22.03
N GLN A 58 -7.83 10.38 21.94
CA GLN A 58 -7.03 10.42 20.72
C GLN A 58 -6.63 9.02 20.22
N GLU A 59 -6.31 8.09 21.10
CA GLU A 59 -5.90 6.74 20.75
C GLU A 59 -7.07 5.94 20.15
N SER A 60 -8.23 5.99 20.81
CA SER A 60 -9.45 5.36 20.32
C SER A 60 -9.95 6.00 19.03
N ALA A 61 -9.87 7.34 18.91
CA ALA A 61 -10.23 8.05 17.67
C ALA A 61 -9.35 7.63 16.48
N GLY A 62 -8.04 7.41 16.70
CA GLY A 62 -7.13 6.86 15.68
C GLY A 62 -7.52 5.45 15.23
N SER A 63 -7.92 4.61 16.17
CA SER A 63 -8.40 3.25 15.87
C SER A 63 -9.70 3.27 15.06
N TRP A 64 -10.66 4.11 15.42
CA TRP A 64 -11.90 4.31 14.67
C TRP A 64 -11.66 4.86 13.27
N CYS A 65 -10.74 5.82 13.13
CA CYS A 65 -10.34 6.35 11.83
C CYS A 65 -9.81 5.24 10.91
N SER A 66 -8.92 4.38 11.43
CA SER A 66 -8.37 3.26 10.69
C SER A 66 -9.46 2.27 10.26
N LEU A 67 -10.36 1.89 11.16
CA LEU A 67 -11.47 0.98 10.87
C LEU A 67 -12.39 1.52 9.77
N LEU A 68 -12.77 2.79 9.84
CA LEU A 68 -13.67 3.41 8.86
C LEU A 68 -12.99 3.55 7.49
N LEU A 69 -11.71 3.89 7.44
CA LEU A 69 -10.95 3.95 6.18
C LEU A 69 -10.81 2.55 5.54
N ILE A 70 -10.56 1.51 6.34
CA ILE A 70 -10.50 0.13 5.89
C ILE A 70 -11.86 -0.30 5.33
N LEU A 71 -12.94 -0.07 6.08
CA LEU A 71 -14.29 -0.39 5.65
C LEU A 71 -14.63 0.27 4.31
N LEU A 72 -14.37 1.58 4.20
CA LEU A 72 -14.60 2.33 2.97
C LEU A 72 -13.81 1.73 1.80
N SER A 73 -12.55 1.40 2.02
CA SER A 73 -11.70 0.78 0.99
C SER A 73 -12.23 -0.58 0.55
N VAL A 74 -12.63 -1.43 1.49
CA VAL A 74 -13.19 -2.77 1.18
C VAL A 74 -14.48 -2.64 0.37
N LEU A 75 -15.38 -1.71 0.73
CA LEU A 75 -16.60 -1.45 -0.03
C LEU A 75 -16.29 -0.96 -1.45
N LEU A 76 -15.39 0.00 -1.60
CA LEU A 76 -14.95 0.50 -2.92
C LEU A 76 -14.29 -0.60 -3.77
N THR A 77 -13.59 -1.53 -3.13
CA THR A 77 -12.99 -2.69 -3.80
C THR A 77 -14.06 -3.66 -4.27
N GLY A 78 -15.05 -3.96 -3.42
CA GLY A 78 -16.19 -4.82 -3.77
C GLY A 78 -16.99 -4.30 -4.96
N PHE A 79 -17.15 -2.98 -5.08
CA PHE A 79 -17.78 -2.33 -6.23
C PHE A 79 -16.83 -2.11 -7.42
N ASN A 80 -15.61 -2.60 -7.38
CA ASN A 80 -14.59 -2.43 -8.42
C ASN A 80 -14.26 -0.95 -8.75
N LEU A 81 -14.48 -0.05 -7.79
CA LEU A 81 -14.19 1.37 -7.92
C LEU A 81 -12.75 1.70 -7.52
N TYR A 82 -12.22 1.00 -6.53
CA TYR A 82 -10.87 1.26 -6.02
C TYR A 82 -9.78 1.05 -7.07
N SER A 83 -9.96 0.10 -7.98
CA SER A 83 -9.03 -0.14 -9.10
C SER A 83 -8.88 1.08 -10.01
N LYS A 84 -9.94 1.87 -10.21
CA LYS A 84 -9.92 3.12 -10.98
C LYS A 84 -9.14 4.21 -10.25
N ILE A 85 -9.34 4.32 -8.93
CA ILE A 85 -8.60 5.24 -8.06
C ILE A 85 -7.12 4.87 -8.06
N GLY A 86 -6.79 3.58 -7.97
CA GLY A 86 -5.42 3.05 -8.02
C GLY A 86 -4.69 3.38 -9.33
N LYS A 87 -5.37 3.22 -10.46
CA LYS A 87 -4.82 3.56 -11.79
C LYS A 87 -4.53 5.06 -11.92
N PHE A 88 -5.35 5.92 -11.32
CA PHE A 88 -5.15 7.37 -11.36
C PHE A 88 -4.10 7.83 -10.37
N GLY A 89 -4.22 7.39 -9.11
CA GLY A 89 -3.45 7.89 -7.97
C GLY A 89 -2.10 7.20 -7.75
N GLY A 90 -1.90 6.01 -8.33
CA GLY A 90 -0.66 5.26 -8.16
C GLY A 90 -0.28 5.08 -6.69
N ALA A 91 0.93 5.46 -6.33
CA ALA A 91 1.46 5.34 -4.96
C ALA A 91 0.59 6.07 -3.91
N GLY A 92 -0.07 7.18 -4.26
CA GLY A 92 -0.93 7.93 -3.34
C GLY A 92 -2.15 7.17 -2.85
N SER A 93 -2.63 6.20 -3.61
CA SER A 93 -3.73 5.31 -3.21
C SER A 93 -3.26 3.95 -2.70
N LEU A 94 -2.05 3.51 -3.06
CA LEU A 94 -1.53 2.18 -2.69
C LEU A 94 -0.80 2.17 -1.35
N VAL A 95 -0.11 3.26 -1.00
CA VAL A 95 0.68 3.36 0.24
C VAL A 95 -0.17 3.50 1.51
N PRO A 96 -1.28 4.27 1.52
CA PRO A 96 -2.12 4.38 2.72
C PRO A 96 -2.75 3.05 3.12
N ILE A 97 -3.27 2.99 4.37
CA ILE A 97 -3.97 1.81 4.91
C ILE A 97 -5.11 1.32 4.01
N THR A 98 -5.74 2.23 3.28
CA THR A 98 -6.78 1.93 2.29
C THR A 98 -6.25 1.08 1.13
N GLY A 99 -5.01 1.30 0.69
CA GLY A 99 -4.36 0.50 -0.34
C GLY A 99 -4.08 -0.93 0.13
N PHE A 100 -3.63 -1.08 1.36
CA PHE A 100 -3.45 -2.40 1.97
C PHE A 100 -4.79 -3.13 2.10
N ALA A 101 -5.83 -2.48 2.60
CA ALA A 101 -7.17 -3.05 2.71
C ALA A 101 -7.73 -3.47 1.33
N ASN A 102 -7.51 -2.64 0.29
CA ASN A 102 -7.88 -2.99 -1.08
C ASN A 102 -7.15 -4.24 -1.58
N SER A 103 -5.85 -4.36 -1.36
CA SER A 103 -5.08 -5.50 -1.87
C SER A 103 -5.49 -6.82 -1.20
N VAL A 104 -5.81 -6.79 0.09
CA VAL A 104 -6.33 -7.95 0.83
C VAL A 104 -7.74 -8.32 0.35
N ALA A 105 -8.63 -7.33 0.25
CA ALA A 105 -10.01 -7.56 -0.19
C ALA A 105 -10.09 -8.02 -1.66
N ALA A 106 -9.29 -7.43 -2.55
CA ALA A 106 -9.23 -7.84 -3.95
C ALA A 106 -8.80 -9.29 -4.10
N SER A 107 -7.78 -9.72 -3.34
CA SER A 107 -7.34 -11.12 -3.33
C SER A 107 -8.43 -12.06 -2.83
N ALA A 108 -9.17 -11.68 -1.79
CA ALA A 108 -10.29 -12.47 -1.29
C ALA A 108 -11.39 -12.65 -2.34
N ILE A 109 -11.72 -11.58 -3.06
CA ILE A 109 -12.75 -11.59 -4.11
C ILE A 109 -12.29 -12.42 -5.31
N GLU A 110 -11.05 -12.25 -5.75
CA GLU A 110 -10.52 -12.93 -6.93
C GLU A 110 -10.44 -14.44 -6.74
N PHE A 111 -10.03 -14.90 -5.56
CA PHE A 111 -9.80 -16.31 -5.27
C PHE A 111 -10.94 -16.99 -4.51
N GLN A 112 -12.10 -16.36 -4.38
CA GLN A 112 -13.26 -16.95 -3.69
C GLN A 112 -13.74 -18.25 -4.33
N ALA A 113 -13.57 -18.42 -5.64
CA ALA A 113 -13.96 -19.63 -6.36
C ALA A 113 -13.11 -20.86 -5.98
N GLU A 114 -11.90 -20.66 -5.44
CA GLU A 114 -11.00 -21.72 -4.98
C GLU A 114 -11.33 -22.22 -3.56
N GLY A 115 -12.36 -21.66 -2.93
CA GLY A 115 -12.84 -22.02 -1.60
C GLY A 115 -12.28 -21.12 -0.48
N GLN A 116 -12.85 -21.30 0.73
CA GLN A 116 -12.57 -20.41 1.85
C GLN A 116 -11.16 -20.56 2.41
N ILE A 117 -10.64 -21.78 2.50
CA ILE A 117 -9.35 -22.06 3.15
C ILE A 117 -8.19 -21.87 2.16
N PHE A 118 -8.21 -22.60 1.04
CA PHE A 118 -7.12 -22.59 0.05
C PHE A 118 -7.17 -21.38 -0.88
N GLY A 119 -8.34 -20.87 -1.18
CA GLY A 119 -8.52 -19.66 -1.95
C GLY A 119 -8.40 -18.42 -1.08
N ILE A 120 -9.46 -18.01 -0.43
CA ILE A 120 -9.54 -16.74 0.31
C ILE A 120 -8.46 -16.66 1.39
N GLY A 121 -8.40 -17.65 2.30
CA GLY A 121 -7.49 -17.63 3.43
C GLY A 121 -6.02 -17.55 3.02
N CYS A 122 -5.57 -18.48 2.17
CA CYS A 122 -4.19 -18.50 1.72
C CYS A 122 -3.80 -17.21 0.99
N LYS A 123 -4.67 -16.67 0.15
CA LYS A 123 -4.37 -15.49 -0.67
C LYS A 123 -4.35 -14.20 0.14
N ILE A 124 -5.22 -14.05 1.12
CA ILE A 124 -5.16 -12.94 2.07
C ILE A 124 -3.81 -12.93 2.78
N PHE A 125 -3.37 -14.09 3.30
CA PHE A 125 -2.09 -14.18 4.01
C PHE A 125 -0.87 -14.04 3.11
N THR A 126 -0.97 -14.32 1.82
CA THR A 126 0.10 -14.05 0.86
C THR A 126 0.46 -12.55 0.82
N ILE A 127 -0.53 -11.67 1.04
CA ILE A 127 -0.33 -10.22 1.09
C ILE A 127 -0.08 -9.76 2.52
N ALA A 128 -0.93 -10.16 3.47
CA ALA A 128 -0.84 -9.71 4.85
C ALA A 128 0.39 -10.27 5.59
N GLY A 129 0.81 -11.51 5.28
CA GLY A 129 1.93 -12.18 5.95
C GLY A 129 3.23 -11.39 5.90
N PRO A 130 3.74 -11.03 4.71
CA PRO A 130 4.97 -10.24 4.61
C PRO A 130 4.89 -8.89 5.33
N VAL A 131 3.75 -8.19 5.24
CA VAL A 131 3.56 -6.89 5.90
C VAL A 131 3.65 -7.03 7.42
N ILE A 132 2.97 -8.02 7.99
CA ILE A 132 3.01 -8.30 9.43
C ILE A 132 4.42 -8.71 9.84
N LEU A 133 5.05 -9.63 9.11
CA LEU A 133 6.38 -10.13 9.43
C LEU A 133 7.42 -9.00 9.44
N TYR A 134 7.49 -8.22 8.36
CA TYR A 134 8.45 -7.12 8.28
C TYR A 134 8.11 -5.97 9.23
N GLY A 135 6.82 -5.72 9.51
CA GLY A 135 6.39 -4.76 10.51
C GLY A 135 6.87 -5.13 11.91
N ILE A 136 6.68 -6.37 12.33
CA ILE A 136 7.16 -6.87 13.63
C ILE A 136 8.69 -6.84 13.68
N LEU A 137 9.37 -7.31 12.64
CA LEU A 137 10.83 -7.37 12.58
C LEU A 137 11.46 -5.98 12.67
N SER A 138 10.96 -5.02 11.91
CA SER A 138 11.46 -3.64 11.94
C SER A 138 11.19 -2.96 13.28
N SER A 139 10.00 -3.15 13.86
CA SER A 139 9.67 -2.61 15.18
C SER A 139 10.56 -3.19 16.28
N TRP A 140 10.83 -4.49 16.22
CA TRP A 140 11.72 -5.16 17.16
C TRP A 140 13.16 -4.63 17.07
N LEU A 141 13.70 -4.51 15.85
CA LEU A 141 15.04 -3.95 15.63
C LEU A 141 15.16 -2.51 16.14
N LEU A 142 14.18 -1.66 15.81
CA LEU A 142 14.14 -0.27 16.29
C LEU A 142 13.99 -0.21 17.81
N GLY A 143 13.19 -1.09 18.40
CA GLY A 143 13.03 -1.21 19.84
C GLY A 143 14.34 -1.57 20.56
N ILE A 144 15.13 -2.49 19.99
CA ILE A 144 16.47 -2.83 20.53
C ILE A 144 17.40 -1.62 20.44
N ILE A 145 17.46 -0.95 19.27
CA ILE A 145 18.30 0.23 19.08
C ILE A 145 17.92 1.32 20.09
N TYR A 146 16.63 1.61 20.24
CA TYR A 146 16.14 2.57 21.22
C TYR A 146 16.53 2.19 22.66
N TYR A 147 16.38 0.91 23.01
CA TYR A 147 16.74 0.41 24.34
C TYR A 147 18.23 0.59 24.62
N ILE A 148 19.10 0.27 23.66
CA ILE A 148 20.56 0.44 23.79
C ILE A 148 20.91 1.92 23.95
N LEU A 149 20.33 2.80 23.13
CA LEU A 149 20.57 4.23 23.21
C LEU A 149 20.11 4.83 24.54
N LYS A 150 19.00 4.33 25.09
CA LYS A 150 18.53 4.71 26.43
C LYS A 150 19.45 4.22 27.53
N LEU A 151 19.98 3.00 27.40
CA LEU A 151 20.94 2.45 28.36
C LEU A 151 22.29 3.23 28.39
N LEU A 152 22.68 3.78 27.24
CA LEU A 152 23.86 4.62 27.08
C LEU A 152 23.61 6.09 27.43
N GLU A 153 22.46 6.47 27.99
CA GLU A 153 22.05 7.82 28.35
C GLU A 153 22.15 8.83 27.19
N VAL A 154 22.15 8.35 25.95
CA VAL A 154 22.17 9.21 24.73
C VAL A 154 20.80 9.83 24.46
N ILE A 155 19.75 9.15 24.86
CA ILE A 155 18.35 9.61 24.74
C ILE A 155 17.73 9.52 26.13
N GLY A 156 17.40 10.69 26.69
CA GLY A 156 16.74 10.83 27.99
C GLY A 156 15.25 10.51 27.95
#